data_e8e885f777c747403f4dd335b498dceb
#
_entry.id   e8e885f777c747403f4dd335b498dceb
#
_cell.length_a   1.000
_cell.length_b   1.000
_cell.length_c   1.000
_cell.angle_alpha   90.00
_cell.angle_beta   90.00
_cell.angle_gamma   90.00
#
_symmetry.space_group_name_H-M   'P 1'
#
loop_
_entity.id
_entity.type
_entity.pdbx_description
1 polymer ?
#
loop_
_entity_poly.entity_id
_entity_poly.type
_entity_poly.pdbx_seq_one_letter_code
_entity_poly.pdbx_strand_id
1 'polypeptide(L)'
;MNPRDLACSALLFAAATGIPSAPAFAALPAAVAGTPLPTLAPMIRKVSPAVVNITTRGVSSQSGAHDPLREDPFYNRFFHSPPGQGPEEQPFASAGSGVIVDARDGYILTNAHVVDHARAITVTLEDGRNLKARLVGIDTPTDIAVVQVDARGLTQIHLGDSSRLAVGDFVVAIGNPFGLPHTVTSGIVSGLKRSGFSPDDFENYIQTDASINPGNSGGALVNLRGDLVGINTAILSGSGDNIGIGFAIPVDTAASVMRQLIEYGAVDRGQLGVAVYAVTAEVAHSLGLAKATGGLIAQVSPGSPAGKAGLRAGDVITAVAGHPVASNVDLRDALGFLRVGDEVTIDLLRNGRAERRRAVLADTLAPAPDGAAGGPHARLHP
;
A
#
# COMPACT_ATOMS: atom_id res chain seq x y z
N MET A 1 72.87 -5.89 -73.04
CA MET A 1 73.00 -4.69 -72.14
C MET A 1 72.22 -4.95 -70.89
N ASN A 2 72.96 -5.07 -69.92
CA ASN A 2 72.79 -5.09 -68.43
C ASN A 2 71.64 -5.81 -67.75
N PRO A 3 72.01 -6.82 -67.00
CA PRO A 3 71.21 -7.45 -66.03
C PRO A 3 71.37 -6.77 -64.67
N ARG A 4 70.40 -6.80 -63.80
CA ARG A 4 70.32 -6.54 -62.37
C ARG A 4 69.00 -5.75 -62.10
N ASP A 5 68.02 -6.34 -61.45
CA ASP A 5 67.97 -6.56 -60.01
C ASP A 5 66.81 -7.50 -59.68
N LEU A 6 67.13 -8.65 -59.17
CA LEU A 6 66.19 -9.53 -58.45
C LEU A 6 66.06 -8.95 -57.05
N ALA A 7 64.93 -8.39 -56.72
CA ALA A 7 64.56 -8.11 -55.34
C ALA A 7 63.66 -9.23 -54.79
N CYS A 8 64.23 -10.03 -53.91
CA CYS A 8 63.54 -11.04 -53.11
C CYS A 8 62.56 -10.37 -52.13
N SER A 9 61.28 -10.46 -52.37
CA SER A 9 60.25 -10.11 -51.34
C SER A 9 60.01 -11.34 -50.46
N ALA A 10 60.64 -11.36 -49.29
CA ALA A 10 60.32 -12.32 -48.25
C ALA A 10 58.99 -11.96 -47.60
N LEU A 11 57.95 -12.77 -47.84
CA LEU A 11 56.68 -12.72 -47.10
C LEU A 11 56.94 -13.24 -45.67
N LEU A 12 56.93 -12.36 -44.70
CA LEU A 12 56.79 -12.70 -43.28
C LEU A 12 55.32 -13.07 -43.00
N PHE A 13 55.06 -14.36 -42.87
CA PHE A 13 53.83 -14.85 -42.29
C PHE A 13 53.91 -14.64 -40.79
N ALA A 14 53.27 -13.54 -40.25
CA ALA A 14 53.03 -13.37 -38.83
C ALA A 14 51.94 -14.33 -38.40
N ALA A 15 52.30 -15.41 -37.71
CA ALA A 15 51.38 -16.29 -37.03
C ALA A 15 50.72 -15.50 -35.89
N ALA A 16 49.49 -15.03 -36.11
CA ALA A 16 48.67 -14.48 -35.03
C ALA A 16 48.28 -15.63 -34.10
N THR A 17 49.02 -15.83 -33.03
CA THR A 17 48.60 -16.66 -31.90
C THR A 17 47.40 -16.00 -31.27
N GLY A 18 46.19 -16.52 -31.58
CA GLY A 18 44.97 -16.10 -30.91
C GLY A 18 45.06 -16.40 -29.42
N ILE A 19 45.24 -15.36 -28.64
CA ILE A 19 45.07 -15.41 -27.18
C ILE A 19 43.57 -15.63 -26.96
N PRO A 20 43.14 -16.76 -26.34
CA PRO A 20 41.76 -16.89 -25.99
C PRO A 20 41.38 -15.76 -25.03
N SER A 21 40.54 -14.82 -25.46
CA SER A 21 39.94 -13.85 -24.59
C SER A 21 39.02 -14.60 -23.64
N ALA A 22 39.47 -14.80 -22.40
CA ALA A 22 38.61 -15.24 -21.32
C ALA A 22 37.46 -14.23 -21.20
N PRO A 23 36.17 -14.69 -21.07
CA PRO A 23 35.08 -13.76 -20.83
C PRO A 23 35.39 -12.99 -19.56
N ALA A 24 35.61 -11.68 -19.69
CA ALA A 24 35.74 -10.80 -18.55
C ALA A 24 34.35 -10.67 -17.93
N PHE A 25 34.06 -11.50 -16.93
CA PHE A 25 32.94 -11.22 -16.03
C PHE A 25 33.29 -9.92 -15.31
N ALA A 26 32.60 -8.85 -15.67
CA ALA A 26 32.67 -7.58 -14.94
C ALA A 26 31.92 -7.72 -13.60
N ALA A 27 32.44 -8.60 -12.71
CA ALA A 27 31.98 -8.64 -11.33
C ALA A 27 32.47 -7.36 -10.64
N LEU A 28 31.55 -6.64 -10.01
CA LEU A 28 31.94 -5.53 -9.14
C LEU A 28 32.91 -6.06 -8.08
N PRO A 29 33.96 -5.29 -7.72
CA PRO A 29 34.91 -5.71 -6.70
C PRO A 29 34.18 -5.90 -5.38
N ALA A 30 34.53 -6.94 -4.60
CA ALA A 30 33.92 -7.22 -3.29
C ALA A 30 34.18 -6.09 -2.26
N ALA A 31 35.17 -5.23 -2.51
CA ALA A 31 35.51 -4.10 -1.67
C ALA A 31 36.13 -2.97 -2.52
N VAL A 32 35.93 -1.73 -2.10
CA VAL A 32 36.58 -0.55 -2.64
C VAL A 32 37.45 0.06 -1.54
N ALA A 33 38.72 0.26 -1.80
CA ALA A 33 39.71 0.76 -0.82
C ALA A 33 39.70 0.02 0.53
N GLY A 34 39.51 -1.31 0.49
CA GLY A 34 39.43 -2.16 1.69
C GLY A 34 38.08 -2.16 2.43
N THR A 35 37.11 -1.35 2.00
CA THR A 35 35.76 -1.34 2.58
C THR A 35 34.87 -2.24 1.76
N PRO A 36 34.18 -3.25 2.39
CA PRO A 36 33.20 -4.07 1.70
C PRO A 36 32.10 -3.22 1.07
N LEU A 37 31.67 -3.58 -0.14
CA LEU A 37 30.54 -2.92 -0.77
C LEU A 37 29.26 -3.20 0.05
N PRO A 38 28.40 -2.20 0.27
CA PRO A 38 27.15 -2.39 0.96
C PRO A 38 26.25 -3.35 0.15
N THR A 39 25.62 -4.28 0.83
CA THR A 39 24.69 -5.25 0.23
C THR A 39 23.46 -5.45 1.10
N LEU A 40 22.30 -5.58 0.46
CA LEU A 40 21.02 -5.92 1.12
C LEU A 40 20.84 -7.43 1.32
N ALA A 41 21.69 -8.26 0.71
CA ALA A 41 21.51 -9.71 0.68
C ALA A 41 21.39 -10.37 2.08
N PRO A 42 22.12 -9.97 3.13
CA PRO A 42 21.93 -10.55 4.46
C PRO A 42 20.55 -10.24 5.05
N MET A 43 20.05 -9.02 4.88
CA MET A 43 18.73 -8.62 5.34
C MET A 43 17.64 -9.36 4.56
N ILE A 44 17.74 -9.42 3.23
CA ILE A 44 16.79 -10.10 2.36
C ILE A 44 16.69 -11.59 2.75
N ARG A 45 17.81 -12.31 2.91
CA ARG A 45 17.80 -13.71 3.33
C ARG A 45 17.10 -13.94 4.68
N LYS A 46 17.13 -12.94 5.57
CA LYS A 46 16.47 -13.03 6.87
C LYS A 46 14.95 -12.88 6.75
N VAL A 47 14.47 -12.00 5.88
CA VAL A 47 13.05 -11.60 5.79
C VAL A 47 12.27 -12.35 4.71
N SER A 48 12.93 -12.80 3.63
CA SER A 48 12.28 -13.51 2.52
C SER A 48 11.44 -14.71 2.96
N PRO A 49 11.87 -15.56 3.92
CA PRO A 49 11.04 -16.68 4.34
C PRO A 49 9.69 -16.30 4.94
N ALA A 50 9.52 -15.04 5.34
CA ALA A 50 8.24 -14.51 5.82
C ALA A 50 7.33 -14.02 4.70
N VAL A 51 7.83 -13.87 3.47
CA VAL A 51 7.04 -13.45 2.30
C VAL A 51 6.64 -14.67 1.50
N VAL A 52 5.35 -14.83 1.27
CA VAL A 52 4.77 -16.04 0.66
C VAL A 52 4.04 -15.71 -0.63
N ASN A 53 3.87 -16.71 -1.49
CA ASN A 53 2.95 -16.61 -2.62
C ASN A 53 1.53 -16.98 -2.15
N ILE A 54 0.55 -16.24 -2.65
CA ILE A 54 -0.87 -16.54 -2.47
C ILE A 54 -1.48 -16.78 -3.84
N THR A 55 -2.06 -17.95 -4.02
CA THR A 55 -2.86 -18.28 -5.22
C THR A 55 -4.30 -18.51 -4.79
N THR A 56 -5.23 -17.86 -5.48
CA THR A 56 -6.65 -18.01 -5.24
C THR A 56 -7.36 -18.59 -6.45
N ARG A 57 -8.44 -19.33 -6.18
CA ARG A 57 -9.37 -19.80 -7.19
C ARG A 57 -10.78 -19.45 -6.72
N GLY A 58 -11.59 -18.91 -7.62
CA GLY A 58 -12.95 -18.52 -7.33
C GLY A 58 -13.81 -18.52 -8.57
N VAL A 59 -15.00 -17.97 -8.43
CA VAL A 59 -15.97 -17.80 -9.51
C VAL A 59 -16.43 -16.35 -9.48
N SER A 60 -16.22 -15.62 -10.55
CA SER A 60 -16.72 -14.26 -10.68
C SER A 60 -18.13 -14.29 -11.26
N SER A 61 -19.10 -13.73 -10.54
CA SER A 61 -20.40 -13.39 -11.12
C SER A 61 -20.25 -12.02 -11.78
N GLN A 62 -20.38 -11.94 -13.10
CA GLN A 62 -20.49 -10.66 -13.81
C GLN A 62 -21.87 -10.05 -13.53
N SER A 63 -22.04 -9.41 -12.38
CA SER A 63 -23.10 -8.42 -12.21
C SER A 63 -22.47 -7.05 -12.54
N GLY A 64 -23.02 -6.41 -13.58
CA GLY A 64 -22.51 -5.20 -14.23
C GLY A 64 -22.51 -3.94 -13.35
N ALA A 65 -21.80 -3.94 -12.26
CA ALA A 65 -21.45 -2.74 -11.53
C ALA A 65 -20.06 -2.27 -12.02
N HIS A 66 -19.96 -0.99 -12.36
CA HIS A 66 -18.68 -0.33 -12.60
C HIS A 66 -17.81 -0.50 -11.34
N ASP A 67 -16.81 -1.36 -11.42
CA ASP A 67 -15.77 -1.52 -10.42
C ASP A 67 -14.55 -0.74 -10.92
N PRO A 68 -14.18 0.38 -10.29
CA PRO A 68 -13.04 1.21 -10.72
C PRO A 68 -11.72 0.44 -10.78
N LEU A 69 -11.56 -0.60 -9.94
CA LEU A 69 -10.38 -1.47 -9.96
C LEU A 69 -10.35 -2.36 -11.21
N ARG A 70 -11.52 -2.70 -11.79
CA ARG A 70 -11.60 -3.46 -13.04
C ARG A 70 -11.32 -2.62 -14.28
N GLU A 71 -11.41 -1.29 -14.19
CA GLU A 71 -11.03 -0.37 -15.26
C GLU A 71 -9.53 -0.04 -15.21
N ASP A 72 -8.83 -0.40 -14.11
CA ASP A 72 -7.38 -0.26 -14.00
C ASP A 72 -6.69 -1.23 -14.99
N PRO A 73 -5.89 -0.74 -15.94
CA PRO A 73 -5.14 -1.56 -16.89
C PRO A 73 -4.22 -2.58 -16.21
N PHE A 74 -3.72 -2.28 -15.01
CA PHE A 74 -2.91 -3.16 -14.20
C PHE A 74 -3.73 -4.32 -13.64
N TYR A 75 -4.89 -4.04 -13.04
CA TYR A 75 -5.81 -5.06 -12.56
C TYR A 75 -6.25 -5.97 -13.70
N ASN A 76 -6.66 -5.38 -14.82
CA ASN A 76 -7.13 -6.12 -16.00
C ASN A 76 -6.07 -7.04 -16.62
N ARG A 77 -4.80 -6.71 -16.58
CA ARG A 77 -3.73 -7.54 -17.16
C ARG A 77 -3.52 -8.87 -16.42
N PHE A 78 -3.90 -8.96 -15.14
CA PHE A 78 -3.64 -10.11 -14.28
C PHE A 78 -4.86 -10.89 -13.87
N PHE A 79 -6.02 -10.25 -13.89
CA PHE A 79 -7.28 -10.82 -13.41
C PHE A 79 -8.28 -11.03 -14.54
N HIS A 80 -7.80 -11.12 -15.80
CA HIS A 80 -8.65 -11.21 -16.98
C HIS A 80 -9.52 -12.44 -17.02
N SER A 81 -10.82 -12.19 -17.22
CA SER A 81 -11.69 -13.05 -18.01
C SER A 81 -11.62 -12.60 -19.49
N PRO A 82 -11.55 -13.49 -20.48
CA PRO A 82 -11.60 -13.12 -21.89
C PRO A 82 -12.88 -12.35 -22.21
N PRO A 83 -12.85 -11.32 -23.07
CA PRO A 83 -14.05 -10.59 -23.43
C PRO A 83 -15.01 -11.48 -24.26
N GLY A 84 -16.25 -11.59 -23.81
CA GLY A 84 -17.39 -12.05 -24.63
C GLY A 84 -17.87 -13.46 -24.39
N GLN A 85 -18.57 -13.68 -23.29
CA GLN A 85 -19.69 -14.62 -23.20
C GLN A 85 -20.57 -14.19 -22.02
N GLY A 86 -21.89 -14.35 -22.12
CA GLY A 86 -22.93 -13.82 -21.26
C GLY A 86 -22.85 -14.19 -19.76
N PRO A 87 -23.91 -14.00 -18.95
CA PRO A 87 -23.86 -14.06 -17.48
C PRO A 87 -23.68 -15.49 -16.97
N GLU A 88 -22.55 -16.11 -17.23
CA GLU A 88 -22.14 -17.39 -16.67
C GLU A 88 -21.03 -17.14 -15.65
N GLU A 89 -21.13 -17.79 -14.49
CA GLU A 89 -20.06 -17.83 -13.48
C GLU A 89 -18.77 -18.33 -14.13
N GLN A 90 -17.77 -17.46 -14.29
CA GLN A 90 -16.50 -17.85 -14.88
C GLN A 90 -15.46 -18.15 -13.79
N PRO A 91 -14.78 -19.31 -13.83
CA PRO A 91 -13.70 -19.59 -12.92
C PRO A 91 -12.54 -18.59 -13.16
N PHE A 92 -12.02 -18.02 -12.09
CA PHE A 92 -10.81 -17.19 -12.14
C PHE A 92 -9.71 -17.77 -11.25
N ALA A 93 -8.47 -17.46 -11.57
CA ALA A 93 -7.32 -17.69 -10.72
C ALA A 93 -6.56 -16.37 -10.58
N SER A 94 -6.27 -15.98 -9.34
CA SER A 94 -5.46 -14.81 -9.02
C SER A 94 -4.21 -15.23 -8.27
N ALA A 95 -3.15 -14.44 -8.42
CA ALA A 95 -1.90 -14.65 -7.72
C ALA A 95 -1.36 -13.32 -7.15
N GLY A 96 -0.91 -13.36 -5.92
CA GLY A 96 -0.28 -12.25 -5.23
C GLY A 96 0.71 -12.75 -4.20
N SER A 97 1.08 -11.88 -3.30
CA SER A 97 1.98 -12.16 -2.19
C SER A 97 1.25 -12.04 -0.85
N GLY A 98 1.88 -12.55 0.19
CA GLY A 98 1.46 -12.35 1.57
C GLY A 98 2.66 -12.26 2.50
N VAL A 99 2.43 -11.77 3.71
CA VAL A 99 3.47 -11.59 4.73
C VAL A 99 3.06 -12.31 6.01
N ILE A 100 3.84 -13.29 6.47
CA ILE A 100 3.61 -14.00 7.74
C ILE A 100 3.94 -13.03 8.88
N VAL A 101 2.93 -12.67 9.66
CA VAL A 101 3.02 -11.72 10.77
C VAL A 101 2.89 -12.39 12.13
N ASP A 102 2.39 -13.61 12.17
CA ASP A 102 2.36 -14.46 13.36
C ASP A 102 2.65 -15.91 12.96
N ALA A 103 3.84 -16.40 13.32
CA ALA A 103 4.27 -17.76 12.99
C ALA A 103 3.68 -18.83 13.91
N ARG A 104 3.17 -18.45 15.09
CA ARG A 104 2.55 -19.36 16.04
C ARG A 104 1.13 -19.71 15.62
N ASP A 105 0.35 -18.68 15.31
CA ASP A 105 -1.06 -18.82 14.98
C ASP A 105 -1.31 -18.85 13.46
N GLY A 106 -0.24 -18.71 12.64
CA GLY A 106 -0.25 -18.85 11.19
C GLY A 106 -0.95 -17.69 10.45
N TYR A 107 -0.98 -16.47 11.02
CA TYR A 107 -1.60 -15.34 10.39
C TYR A 107 -0.70 -14.69 9.34
N ILE A 108 -1.30 -14.41 8.19
CA ILE A 108 -0.66 -13.82 7.01
C ILE A 108 -1.47 -12.61 6.58
N LEU A 109 -0.81 -11.46 6.45
CA LEU A 109 -1.37 -10.25 5.83
C LEU A 109 -1.23 -10.34 4.32
N THR A 110 -2.25 -9.87 3.60
CA THR A 110 -2.24 -9.68 2.15
C THR A 110 -3.21 -8.55 1.77
N ASN A 111 -3.35 -8.26 0.49
CA ASN A 111 -4.37 -7.32 0.04
C ASN A 111 -5.75 -7.98 -0.07
N ALA A 112 -6.80 -7.17 0.12
CA ALA A 112 -8.17 -7.60 -0.04
C ALA A 112 -8.44 -8.09 -1.46
N HIS A 113 -8.02 -7.33 -2.47
CA HIS A 113 -8.20 -7.66 -3.88
C HIS A 113 -7.53 -8.98 -4.31
N VAL A 114 -6.49 -9.46 -3.59
CA VAL A 114 -5.84 -10.75 -3.88
C VAL A 114 -6.73 -11.93 -3.51
N VAL A 115 -7.55 -11.80 -2.45
CA VAL A 115 -8.35 -12.89 -1.90
C VAL A 115 -9.86 -12.68 -2.06
N ASP A 116 -10.27 -11.56 -2.64
CA ASP A 116 -11.68 -11.26 -2.88
C ASP A 116 -12.35 -12.32 -3.76
N HIS A 117 -13.57 -12.68 -3.42
CA HIS A 117 -14.34 -13.75 -4.09
C HIS A 117 -13.66 -15.12 -4.20
N ALA A 118 -12.55 -15.36 -3.45
CA ALA A 118 -11.85 -16.63 -3.46
C ALA A 118 -12.65 -17.74 -2.78
N ARG A 119 -12.88 -18.86 -3.48
CA ARG A 119 -13.45 -20.11 -2.91
C ARG A 119 -12.35 -21.01 -2.32
N ALA A 120 -11.12 -20.87 -2.80
CA ALA A 120 -9.96 -21.60 -2.31
C ALA A 120 -8.73 -20.70 -2.33
N ILE A 121 -7.98 -20.73 -1.22
CA ILE A 121 -6.74 -19.96 -1.04
C ILE A 121 -5.63 -20.97 -0.74
N THR A 122 -4.55 -20.89 -1.51
CA THR A 122 -3.32 -21.67 -1.32
C THR A 122 -2.17 -20.73 -1.05
N VAL A 123 -1.43 -20.99 0.00
CA VAL A 123 -0.20 -20.28 0.37
C VAL A 123 0.98 -21.18 0.02
N THR A 124 1.91 -20.69 -0.78
CA THR A 124 3.17 -21.37 -1.07
C THR A 124 4.31 -20.68 -0.35
N LEU A 125 5.00 -21.41 0.50
CA LEU A 125 6.15 -20.93 1.26
C LEU A 125 7.43 -20.95 0.41
N GLU A 126 8.48 -20.25 0.87
CA GLU A 126 9.80 -20.24 0.21
C GLU A 126 10.41 -21.63 0.06
N ASP A 127 10.15 -22.53 1.03
CA ASP A 127 10.62 -23.92 1.02
C ASP A 127 9.81 -24.85 0.09
N GLY A 128 8.83 -24.33 -0.64
CA GLY A 128 7.99 -25.05 -1.58
C GLY A 128 6.78 -25.75 -0.96
N ARG A 129 6.54 -25.64 0.35
CA ARG A 129 5.31 -26.17 0.97
C ARG A 129 4.09 -25.42 0.47
N ASN A 130 3.08 -26.16 0.01
CA ASN A 130 1.78 -25.63 -0.36
C ASN A 130 0.78 -25.87 0.78
N LEU A 131 0.25 -24.82 1.35
CA LEU A 131 -0.63 -24.84 2.49
C LEU A 131 -2.01 -24.33 2.10
N LYS A 132 -3.06 -25.04 2.50
CA LYS A 132 -4.42 -24.54 2.37
C LYS A 132 -4.63 -23.45 3.43
N ALA A 133 -5.09 -22.28 3.00
CA ALA A 133 -5.41 -21.18 3.91
C ALA A 133 -6.92 -21.00 4.04
N ARG A 134 -7.35 -20.52 5.21
CA ARG A 134 -8.70 -19.98 5.41
C ARG A 134 -8.66 -18.46 5.44
N LEU A 135 -9.67 -17.83 4.90
CA LEU A 135 -9.89 -16.40 5.06
C LEU A 135 -10.35 -16.12 6.50
N VAL A 136 -9.67 -15.19 7.17
CA VAL A 136 -10.06 -14.71 8.51
C VAL A 136 -11.01 -13.53 8.37
N GLY A 137 -10.67 -12.57 7.49
CA GLY A 137 -11.52 -11.44 7.16
C GLY A 137 -10.88 -10.56 6.09
N ILE A 138 -11.71 -9.68 5.54
CA ILE A 138 -11.36 -8.69 4.50
C ILE A 138 -11.82 -7.32 4.96
N ASP A 139 -11.01 -6.32 4.68
CA ASP A 139 -11.35 -4.92 4.79
C ASP A 139 -11.06 -4.23 3.46
N THR A 140 -12.06 -4.16 2.60
CA THR A 140 -11.96 -3.57 1.27
C THR A 140 -11.55 -2.10 1.28
N PRO A 141 -12.08 -1.23 2.19
CA PRO A 141 -11.70 0.18 2.20
C PRO A 141 -10.22 0.46 2.46
N THR A 142 -9.49 -0.43 3.14
CA THR A 142 -8.03 -0.31 3.33
C THR A 142 -7.25 -1.24 2.43
N ASP A 143 -7.91 -2.07 1.62
CA ASP A 143 -7.32 -3.12 0.81
C ASP A 143 -6.46 -4.10 1.63
N ILE A 144 -6.87 -4.45 2.85
CA ILE A 144 -6.19 -5.42 3.71
C ILE A 144 -7.06 -6.66 3.91
N ALA A 145 -6.42 -7.82 3.85
CA ALA A 145 -7.02 -9.10 4.25
C ALA A 145 -6.08 -9.88 5.16
N VAL A 146 -6.68 -10.74 5.98
CA VAL A 146 -5.98 -11.70 6.82
C VAL A 146 -6.37 -13.10 6.42
N VAL A 147 -5.39 -13.92 6.12
CA VAL A 147 -5.57 -15.36 5.90
C VAL A 147 -4.80 -16.14 6.97
N GLN A 148 -5.22 -17.37 7.24
CA GLN A 148 -4.58 -18.23 8.24
C GLN A 148 -4.24 -19.59 7.66
N VAL A 149 -3.04 -20.08 7.98
CA VAL A 149 -2.58 -21.43 7.67
C VAL A 149 -2.33 -22.21 8.96
N ASP A 150 -2.57 -23.51 8.93
CA ASP A 150 -2.16 -24.44 10.01
C ASP A 150 -0.84 -25.11 9.61
N ALA A 151 0.27 -24.54 10.06
CA ALA A 151 1.60 -25.06 9.77
C ALA A 151 2.62 -24.72 10.86
N ARG A 152 3.64 -25.57 10.98
CA ARG A 152 4.78 -25.34 11.88
C ARG A 152 6.02 -24.89 11.11
N GLY A 153 6.96 -24.28 11.81
CA GLY A 153 8.22 -23.84 11.22
C GLY A 153 8.03 -22.68 10.25
N LEU A 154 7.07 -21.82 10.53
CA LEU A 154 6.89 -20.55 9.82
C LEU A 154 7.90 -19.52 10.33
N THR A 155 8.33 -18.63 9.45
CA THR A 155 9.14 -17.45 9.79
C THR A 155 8.24 -16.25 9.76
N GLN A 156 8.14 -15.50 10.86
CA GLN A 156 7.41 -14.24 10.89
C GLN A 156 8.34 -13.05 10.66
N ILE A 157 7.78 -11.99 10.07
CA ILE A 157 8.46 -10.70 9.97
C ILE A 157 8.23 -9.87 11.24
N HIS A 158 9.18 -9.02 11.58
CA HIS A 158 9.00 -8.04 12.65
C HIS A 158 8.19 -6.85 12.13
N LEU A 159 7.12 -6.47 12.83
CA LEU A 159 6.35 -5.27 12.52
C LEU A 159 7.14 -4.03 12.98
N GLY A 160 7.39 -3.13 12.05
CA GLY A 160 8.02 -1.85 12.32
C GLY A 160 7.02 -0.79 12.81
N ASP A 161 7.38 0.47 12.61
CA ASP A 161 6.58 1.64 12.97
C ASP A 161 6.57 2.60 11.77
N SER A 162 5.44 2.62 11.04
CA SER A 162 5.29 3.44 9.84
C SER A 162 5.08 4.93 10.16
N SER A 163 4.71 5.26 11.40
CA SER A 163 4.54 6.65 11.83
C SER A 163 5.88 7.42 11.91
N ARG A 164 7.00 6.69 11.99
CA ARG A 164 8.35 7.24 12.07
C ARG A 164 9.05 7.36 10.72
N LEU A 165 8.42 6.92 9.64
CA LEU A 165 8.98 7.05 8.30
C LEU A 165 9.11 8.52 7.89
N ALA A 166 10.19 8.81 7.19
CA ALA A 166 10.45 10.10 6.56
C ALA A 166 10.69 9.93 5.05
N VAL A 167 10.34 10.95 4.28
CA VAL A 167 10.70 10.99 2.86
C VAL A 167 12.21 10.95 2.73
N GLY A 168 12.72 10.02 1.89
CA GLY A 168 14.15 9.74 1.73
C GLY A 168 14.62 8.48 2.47
N ASP A 169 13.83 7.89 3.36
CA ASP A 169 14.18 6.62 4.01
C ASP A 169 14.27 5.50 2.97
N PHE A 170 15.31 4.68 3.04
CA PHE A 170 15.47 3.52 2.17
C PHE A 170 14.45 2.44 2.51
N VAL A 171 13.83 1.89 1.47
CA VAL A 171 12.89 0.77 1.58
C VAL A 171 13.17 -0.29 0.52
N VAL A 172 12.75 -1.52 0.82
CA VAL A 172 12.88 -2.68 -0.07
C VAL A 172 11.50 -3.32 -0.19
N ALA A 173 11.00 -3.42 -1.41
CA ALA A 173 9.77 -4.15 -1.71
C ALA A 173 10.10 -5.61 -2.05
N ILE A 174 9.41 -6.54 -1.40
CA ILE A 174 9.60 -7.97 -1.55
C ILE A 174 8.25 -8.60 -1.87
N GLY A 175 8.19 -9.37 -2.94
CA GLY A 175 7.05 -10.18 -3.30
C GLY A 175 7.47 -11.58 -3.74
N ASN A 176 6.49 -12.47 -3.86
CA ASN A 176 6.69 -13.84 -4.34
C ASN A 176 5.71 -14.14 -5.49
N PRO A 177 5.89 -13.49 -6.66
CA PRO A 177 5.01 -13.71 -7.80
C PRO A 177 5.13 -15.15 -8.31
N PHE A 178 3.99 -15.81 -8.53
CA PHE A 178 3.89 -17.11 -9.21
C PHE A 178 4.65 -18.28 -8.54
N GLY A 179 5.01 -18.17 -7.25
CA GLY A 179 5.81 -19.20 -6.56
C GLY A 179 7.24 -19.34 -7.11
N LEU A 180 7.70 -18.36 -7.90
CA LEU A 180 9.08 -18.22 -8.35
C LEU A 180 9.97 -17.70 -7.22
N PRO A 181 11.31 -17.66 -7.38
CA PRO A 181 12.18 -16.97 -6.43
C PRO A 181 11.70 -15.54 -6.17
N HIS A 182 11.84 -15.07 -4.91
CA HIS A 182 11.36 -13.75 -4.51
C HIS A 182 11.82 -12.65 -5.47
N THR A 183 10.90 -11.77 -5.84
CA THR A 183 11.22 -10.52 -6.52
C THR A 183 11.51 -9.47 -5.48
N VAL A 184 12.68 -8.84 -5.60
CA VAL A 184 13.16 -7.82 -4.67
C VAL A 184 13.51 -6.57 -5.46
N THR A 185 12.91 -5.45 -5.07
CA THR A 185 13.24 -4.13 -5.60
C THR A 185 13.56 -3.19 -4.44
N SER A 186 14.35 -2.15 -4.69
CA SER A 186 14.73 -1.19 -3.66
C SER A 186 14.54 0.24 -4.15
N GLY A 187 14.26 1.12 -3.23
CA GLY A 187 14.05 2.53 -3.47
C GLY A 187 14.01 3.30 -2.15
N ILE A 188 13.30 4.42 -2.16
CA ILE A 188 13.08 5.27 -0.99
C ILE A 188 11.60 5.54 -0.77
N VAL A 189 11.26 6.03 0.40
CA VAL A 189 9.98 6.69 0.64
C VAL A 189 9.95 7.99 -0.15
N SER A 190 9.15 8.07 -1.21
CA SER A 190 9.02 9.25 -2.08
C SER A 190 7.95 10.21 -1.59
N GLY A 191 7.02 9.74 -0.76
CA GLY A 191 5.95 10.54 -0.16
C GLY A 191 5.21 9.76 0.92
N LEU A 192 4.50 10.49 1.77
CA LEU A 192 3.69 9.94 2.84
C LEU A 192 2.29 10.53 2.77
N LYS A 193 1.32 9.83 3.36
CA LYS A 193 -0.09 10.26 3.43
C LYS A 193 -0.68 10.57 2.05
N ARG A 194 -0.37 9.74 1.05
CA ARG A 194 -0.94 9.89 -0.28
C ARG A 194 -2.38 9.41 -0.29
N SER A 195 -3.27 10.25 -0.81
CA SER A 195 -4.71 10.02 -0.89
C SER A 195 -5.29 10.75 -2.11
N GLY A 196 -6.57 10.51 -2.41
CA GLY A 196 -7.30 11.18 -3.48
C GLY A 196 -7.45 10.34 -4.73
N PHE A 197 -7.24 9.03 -4.63
CA PHE A 197 -7.44 8.07 -5.73
C PHE A 197 -8.87 7.54 -5.74
N SER A 198 -9.46 7.32 -4.56
CA SER A 198 -10.86 6.92 -4.38
C SER A 198 -11.52 7.72 -3.26
N PRO A 199 -12.75 8.23 -3.44
CA PRO A 199 -13.44 9.00 -2.40
C PRO A 199 -13.88 8.15 -1.20
N ASP A 200 -14.06 6.83 -1.39
CA ASP A 200 -14.63 5.93 -0.38
C ASP A 200 -13.57 5.11 0.37
N ASP A 201 -12.32 5.11 -0.10
CA ASP A 201 -11.24 4.31 0.47
C ASP A 201 -10.47 5.06 1.58
N PHE A 202 -9.94 4.29 2.53
CA PHE A 202 -9.03 4.79 3.55
C PHE A 202 -7.62 4.86 2.97
N GLU A 203 -7.36 5.93 2.25
CA GLU A 203 -6.11 6.18 1.57
C GLU A 203 -5.14 6.96 2.46
N ASN A 204 -4.08 6.31 2.91
CA ASN A 204 -2.96 6.91 3.64
C ASN A 204 -1.67 6.24 3.19
N TYR A 205 -1.43 6.19 1.87
CA TYR A 205 -0.37 5.38 1.31
C TYR A 205 1.03 5.96 1.55
N ILE A 206 1.99 5.05 1.73
CA ILE A 206 3.41 5.30 1.54
C ILE A 206 3.68 5.24 0.04
N GLN A 207 4.18 6.33 -0.54
CA GLN A 207 4.67 6.35 -1.92
C GLN A 207 6.14 5.95 -1.94
N THR A 208 6.53 5.10 -2.89
CA THR A 208 7.92 4.67 -3.10
C THR A 208 8.27 4.58 -4.59
N ASP A 209 9.54 4.76 -4.92
CA ASP A 209 10.09 4.48 -6.26
C ASP A 209 10.68 3.06 -6.36
N ALA A 210 10.69 2.29 -5.27
CA ALA A 210 10.89 0.84 -5.34
C ALA A 210 9.83 0.24 -6.28
N SER A 211 10.26 -0.49 -7.31
CA SER A 211 9.34 -0.99 -8.33
C SER A 211 8.34 -1.97 -7.73
N ILE A 212 7.07 -1.56 -7.70
CA ILE A 212 5.93 -2.42 -7.43
C ILE A 212 5.41 -2.91 -8.78
N ASN A 213 5.29 -4.21 -8.94
CA ASN A 213 4.81 -4.85 -10.15
C ASN A 213 3.81 -5.94 -9.78
N PRO A 214 3.04 -6.46 -10.76
CA PRO A 214 2.15 -7.59 -10.55
C PRO A 214 2.82 -8.75 -9.83
N GLY A 215 2.14 -9.25 -8.80
CA GLY A 215 2.64 -10.30 -7.92
C GLY A 215 3.36 -9.78 -6.66
N ASN A 216 3.80 -8.52 -6.60
CA ASN A 216 4.28 -7.92 -5.35
C ASN A 216 3.13 -7.46 -4.44
N SER A 217 1.91 -7.29 -4.96
CA SER A 217 0.71 -6.92 -4.18
C SER A 217 0.49 -7.91 -3.04
N GLY A 218 0.26 -7.39 -1.82
CA GLY A 218 0.17 -8.16 -0.59
C GLY A 218 1.52 -8.53 0.04
N GLY A 219 2.64 -8.27 -0.66
CA GLY A 219 4.00 -8.50 -0.18
C GLY A 219 4.51 -7.39 0.74
N ALA A 220 5.73 -7.53 1.19
CA ALA A 220 6.34 -6.68 2.20
C ALA A 220 7.03 -5.44 1.59
N LEU A 221 6.80 -4.27 2.20
CA LEU A 221 7.72 -3.14 2.13
C LEU A 221 8.49 -3.09 3.46
N VAL A 222 9.82 -3.24 3.41
CA VAL A 222 10.65 -3.29 4.61
C VAL A 222 11.69 -2.18 4.63
N ASN A 223 12.10 -1.77 5.84
CA ASN A 223 13.24 -0.86 6.01
C ASN A 223 14.57 -1.63 5.94
N LEU A 224 15.69 -0.93 6.06
CA LEU A 224 17.03 -1.55 6.00
C LEU A 224 17.33 -2.49 7.18
N ARG A 225 16.55 -2.46 8.27
CA ARG A 225 16.65 -3.42 9.37
C ARG A 225 15.89 -4.72 9.11
N GLY A 226 15.05 -4.73 8.06
CA GLY A 226 14.15 -5.82 7.74
C GLY A 226 12.84 -5.78 8.51
N ASP A 227 12.50 -4.65 9.15
CA ASP A 227 11.19 -4.47 9.77
C ASP A 227 10.15 -4.15 8.69
N LEU A 228 8.97 -4.72 8.77
CA LEU A 228 7.84 -4.42 7.90
C LEU A 228 7.36 -2.99 8.18
N VAL A 229 7.33 -2.14 7.16
CA VAL A 229 6.84 -0.76 7.26
C VAL A 229 5.60 -0.52 6.41
N GLY A 230 5.29 -1.44 5.49
CA GLY A 230 4.07 -1.37 4.68
C GLY A 230 3.76 -2.67 3.97
N ILE A 231 2.53 -2.77 3.46
CA ILE A 231 2.06 -3.84 2.56
C ILE A 231 1.97 -3.25 1.15
N ASN A 232 2.72 -3.81 0.20
CA ASN A 232 2.68 -3.37 -1.19
C ASN A 232 1.26 -3.54 -1.76
N THR A 233 0.71 -2.55 -2.46
CA THR A 233 -0.66 -2.65 -2.97
C THR A 233 -0.78 -2.28 -4.44
N ALA A 234 -0.48 -1.06 -4.84
CA ALA A 234 -0.82 -0.54 -6.15
C ALA A 234 0.30 0.27 -6.80
N ILE A 235 0.14 0.58 -8.08
CA ILE A 235 0.94 1.57 -8.80
C ILE A 235 0.01 2.62 -9.42
N LEU A 236 0.51 3.85 -9.56
CA LEU A 236 -0.13 4.84 -10.41
C LEU A 236 0.45 4.71 -11.82
N SER A 237 -0.33 4.19 -12.76
CA SER A 237 0.14 3.97 -14.12
C SER A 237 -1.02 3.99 -15.11
N GLY A 238 -0.89 4.78 -16.18
CA GLY A 238 -1.84 4.77 -17.29
C GLY A 238 -1.65 3.59 -18.26
N SER A 239 -0.51 2.90 -18.20
CA SER A 239 -0.15 1.76 -19.07
C SER A 239 -0.14 0.41 -18.35
N GLY A 240 -0.27 0.39 -17.02
CA GLY A 240 -0.13 -0.82 -16.20
C GLY A 240 1.32 -1.23 -15.89
N ASP A 241 2.32 -0.45 -16.32
CA ASP A 241 3.73 -0.68 -16.00
C ASP A 241 4.20 0.30 -14.92
N ASN A 242 5.14 -0.10 -14.07
CA ASN A 242 5.70 0.78 -13.05
C ASN A 242 6.51 1.91 -13.69
N ILE A 243 6.12 3.15 -13.39
CA ILE A 243 6.79 4.39 -13.85
C ILE A 243 7.57 5.09 -12.72
N GLY A 244 7.92 4.36 -11.64
CA GLY A 244 8.59 4.92 -10.46
C GLY A 244 7.62 5.48 -9.41
N ILE A 245 6.33 5.12 -9.49
CA ILE A 245 5.31 5.53 -8.51
C ILE A 245 4.58 4.27 -8.04
N GLY A 246 5.04 3.73 -6.92
CA GLY A 246 4.41 2.61 -6.23
C GLY A 246 3.82 3.06 -4.89
N PHE A 247 2.84 2.31 -4.40
CA PHE A 247 2.15 2.56 -3.15
C PHE A 247 2.16 1.35 -2.24
N ALA A 248 2.27 1.61 -0.94
CA ALA A 248 2.11 0.61 0.10
C ALA A 248 1.22 1.14 1.23
N ILE A 249 0.43 0.24 1.80
CA ILE A 249 -0.41 0.52 2.97
C ILE A 249 0.51 0.53 4.21
N PRO A 250 0.50 1.57 5.04
CA PRO A 250 1.32 1.64 6.24
C PRO A 250 1.10 0.44 7.17
N VAL A 251 2.17 -0.07 7.79
CA VAL A 251 2.06 -1.23 8.70
C VAL A 251 1.18 -0.95 9.91
N ASP A 252 1.14 0.29 10.41
CA ASP A 252 0.28 0.64 11.55
C ASP A 252 -1.20 0.53 11.19
N THR A 253 -1.56 0.92 9.95
CA THR A 253 -2.88 0.69 9.36
C THR A 253 -3.18 -0.81 9.27
N ALA A 254 -2.30 -1.57 8.62
CA ALA A 254 -2.47 -3.00 8.42
C ALA A 254 -2.58 -3.78 9.74
N ALA A 255 -1.77 -3.42 10.75
CA ALA A 255 -1.81 -4.05 12.08
C ALA A 255 -3.10 -3.72 12.84
N SER A 256 -3.64 -2.50 12.68
CA SER A 256 -4.91 -2.13 13.33
C SER A 256 -6.09 -2.89 12.72
N VAL A 257 -6.16 -2.95 11.39
CA VAL A 257 -7.15 -3.73 10.64
C VAL A 257 -7.05 -5.21 10.99
N MET A 258 -5.83 -5.77 10.96
CA MET A 258 -5.57 -7.17 11.30
C MET A 258 -6.13 -7.57 12.66
N ARG A 259 -5.89 -6.75 13.71
CA ARG A 259 -6.41 -7.03 15.05
C ARG A 259 -7.91 -7.13 15.05
N GLN A 260 -8.62 -6.21 14.38
CA GLN A 260 -10.08 -6.24 14.30
C GLN A 260 -10.58 -7.45 13.50
N LEU A 261 -9.94 -7.78 12.38
CA LEU A 261 -10.31 -8.95 11.59
C LEU A 261 -10.10 -10.26 12.35
N ILE A 262 -9.04 -10.39 13.15
CA ILE A 262 -8.79 -11.59 13.97
C ILE A 262 -9.79 -11.68 15.11
N GLU A 263 -10.08 -10.57 15.80
CA GLU A 263 -10.94 -10.58 16.99
C GLU A 263 -12.42 -10.64 16.67
N TYR A 264 -12.86 -9.97 15.59
CA TYR A 264 -14.27 -9.77 15.27
C TYR A 264 -14.69 -10.30 13.89
N GLY A 265 -13.76 -10.68 13.03
CA GLY A 265 -14.03 -11.12 11.66
C GLY A 265 -14.33 -9.99 10.67
N ALA A 266 -14.48 -8.76 11.14
CA ALA A 266 -14.79 -7.57 10.34
C ALA A 266 -14.21 -6.30 11.00
N VAL A 267 -14.05 -5.25 10.20
CA VAL A 267 -13.70 -3.90 10.68
C VAL A 267 -14.99 -3.09 10.78
N ASP A 268 -15.30 -2.68 12.01
CA ASP A 268 -16.52 -1.94 12.33
C ASP A 268 -16.13 -0.49 12.72
N ARG A 269 -16.15 0.42 11.74
CA ARG A 269 -15.67 1.79 11.91
C ARG A 269 -16.70 2.68 12.55
N GLY A 270 -16.31 3.24 13.68
CA GLY A 270 -17.13 4.25 14.35
C GLY A 270 -17.09 5.58 13.60
N GLN A 271 -18.26 6.20 13.47
CA GLN A 271 -18.43 7.49 12.81
C GLN A 271 -18.71 8.61 13.80
N LEU A 272 -18.17 9.79 13.51
CA LEU A 272 -18.41 11.00 14.30
C LEU A 272 -19.63 11.79 13.81
N GLY A 273 -19.91 11.71 12.48
CA GLY A 273 -21.02 12.41 11.84
C GLY A 273 -20.78 13.88 11.60
N VAL A 274 -19.64 14.19 11.00
CA VAL A 274 -19.25 15.54 10.58
C VAL A 274 -18.82 15.54 9.12
N ALA A 275 -19.14 16.61 8.39
CA ALA A 275 -18.50 16.94 7.13
C ALA A 275 -17.37 17.95 7.40
N VAL A 276 -16.15 17.64 6.97
CA VAL A 276 -14.95 18.41 7.30
C VAL A 276 -14.16 18.76 6.06
N TYR A 277 -13.66 20.00 6.01
CA TYR A 277 -12.74 20.48 4.99
C TYR A 277 -11.39 20.83 5.60
N ALA A 278 -10.33 20.74 4.79
CA ALA A 278 -9.02 21.22 5.21
C ALA A 278 -9.03 22.75 5.46
N VAL A 279 -8.32 23.20 6.48
CA VAL A 279 -8.17 24.63 6.77
C VAL A 279 -7.13 25.20 5.82
N THR A 280 -7.57 26.00 4.85
CA THR A 280 -6.69 26.75 3.94
C THR A 280 -6.14 28.01 4.65
N ALA A 281 -5.10 28.63 4.05
CA ALA A 281 -4.54 29.88 4.57
C ALA A 281 -5.59 31.01 4.65
N GLU A 282 -6.51 31.07 3.69
CA GLU A 282 -7.61 32.04 3.63
C GLU A 282 -8.61 31.80 4.78
N VAL A 283 -9.00 30.53 4.98
CA VAL A 283 -9.88 30.12 6.09
C VAL A 283 -9.23 30.40 7.44
N ALA A 284 -7.93 30.07 7.60
CA ALA A 284 -7.19 30.36 8.83
C ALA A 284 -7.19 31.85 9.15
N HIS A 285 -6.95 32.70 8.14
CA HIS A 285 -6.97 34.16 8.28
C HIS A 285 -8.36 34.66 8.72
N SER A 286 -9.42 34.18 8.05
CA SER A 286 -10.81 34.58 8.35
C SER A 286 -11.27 34.17 9.77
N LEU A 287 -10.76 33.05 10.27
CA LEU A 287 -11.04 32.52 11.61
C LEU A 287 -10.06 33.00 12.69
N GLY A 288 -9.07 33.84 12.34
CA GLY A 288 -8.04 34.34 13.25
C GLY A 288 -7.13 33.24 13.79
N LEU A 289 -6.89 32.18 13.03
CA LEU A 289 -6.03 31.05 13.43
C LEU A 289 -4.57 31.37 13.15
N ALA A 290 -3.68 30.95 14.06
CA ALA A 290 -2.24 31.15 13.92
C ALA A 290 -1.61 30.29 12.81
N LYS A 291 -2.26 29.20 12.42
CA LYS A 291 -1.77 28.26 11.39
C LYS A 291 -2.94 27.74 10.54
N ALA A 292 -2.66 27.52 9.25
CA ALA A 292 -3.59 26.88 8.31
C ALA A 292 -3.50 25.35 8.49
N THR A 293 -4.06 24.83 9.58
CA THR A 293 -4.04 23.40 9.91
C THR A 293 -5.28 23.04 10.70
N GLY A 294 -5.77 21.81 10.52
CA GLY A 294 -6.95 21.29 11.18
C GLY A 294 -8.07 20.91 10.22
N GLY A 295 -9.11 20.31 10.77
CA GLY A 295 -10.34 19.95 10.03
C GLY A 295 -11.46 20.92 10.41
N LEU A 296 -11.85 21.83 9.49
CA LEU A 296 -12.98 22.73 9.67
C LEU A 296 -14.29 21.96 9.53
N ILE A 297 -15.11 21.92 10.58
CA ILE A 297 -16.45 21.35 10.52
C ILE A 297 -17.37 22.27 9.70
N ALA A 298 -17.79 21.79 8.56
CA ALA A 298 -18.78 22.47 7.72
C ALA A 298 -20.20 22.12 8.13
N GLN A 299 -20.43 20.85 8.51
CA GLN A 299 -21.73 20.35 8.89
C GLN A 299 -21.62 19.28 9.98
N VAL A 300 -22.60 19.24 10.87
CA VAL A 300 -22.80 18.19 11.87
C VAL A 300 -24.11 17.51 11.57
N SER A 301 -24.10 16.20 11.40
CA SER A 301 -25.32 15.41 11.15
C SER A 301 -26.24 15.41 12.37
N PRO A 302 -27.56 15.61 12.20
CA PRO A 302 -28.50 15.57 13.31
C PRO A 302 -28.46 14.23 14.06
N GLY A 303 -28.44 14.28 15.40
CA GLY A 303 -28.42 13.07 16.24
C GLY A 303 -27.09 12.32 16.27
N SER A 304 -26.08 12.80 15.56
CA SER A 304 -24.74 12.19 15.49
C SER A 304 -23.98 12.27 16.82
N PRO A 305 -22.93 11.45 16.99
CA PRO A 305 -21.98 11.57 18.09
C PRO A 305 -21.43 12.99 18.25
N ALA A 306 -21.06 13.64 17.14
CA ALA A 306 -20.59 15.02 17.14
C ALA A 306 -21.64 15.99 17.67
N GLY A 307 -22.89 15.88 17.21
CA GLY A 307 -24.00 16.72 17.70
C GLY A 307 -24.26 16.53 19.19
N LYS A 308 -24.26 15.28 19.66
CA LYS A 308 -24.42 14.95 21.08
C LYS A 308 -23.27 15.48 21.94
N ALA A 309 -22.02 15.47 21.40
CA ALA A 309 -20.85 16.04 22.04
C ALA A 309 -20.78 17.56 22.00
N GLY A 310 -21.73 18.23 21.33
CA GLY A 310 -21.82 19.68 21.22
C GLY A 310 -20.83 20.29 20.21
N LEU A 311 -20.33 19.52 19.24
CA LEU A 311 -19.60 20.06 18.09
C LEU A 311 -20.55 20.84 17.20
N ARG A 312 -20.03 21.85 16.48
CA ARG A 312 -20.81 22.76 15.65
C ARG A 312 -20.06 23.09 14.36
N ALA A 313 -20.80 23.48 13.34
CA ALA A 313 -20.20 24.10 12.16
C ALA A 313 -19.37 25.33 12.58
N GLY A 314 -18.20 25.49 11.97
CA GLY A 314 -17.22 26.53 12.32
C GLY A 314 -16.17 26.10 13.37
N ASP A 315 -16.33 24.95 14.04
CA ASP A 315 -15.26 24.39 14.88
C ASP A 315 -14.13 23.86 13.99
N VAL A 316 -12.89 24.00 14.46
CA VAL A 316 -11.71 23.44 13.81
C VAL A 316 -11.15 22.33 14.66
N ILE A 317 -11.28 21.07 14.22
CA ILE A 317 -10.70 19.89 14.90
C ILE A 317 -9.18 19.94 14.75
N THR A 318 -8.46 19.84 15.86
CA THR A 318 -6.99 19.89 15.90
C THR A 318 -6.35 18.57 16.32
N ALA A 319 -7.09 17.73 17.07
CA ALA A 319 -6.68 16.37 17.38
C ALA A 319 -7.89 15.48 17.70
N VAL A 320 -7.75 14.16 17.42
CA VAL A 320 -8.71 13.13 17.82
C VAL A 320 -7.95 12.00 18.49
N ALA A 321 -8.41 11.55 19.65
CA ALA A 321 -7.77 10.52 20.47
C ALA A 321 -6.26 10.76 20.69
N GLY A 322 -5.84 12.03 20.77
CA GLY A 322 -4.44 12.44 20.91
C GLY A 322 -3.64 12.50 19.59
N HIS A 323 -4.21 12.05 18.48
CA HIS A 323 -3.57 12.14 17.16
C HIS A 323 -3.84 13.51 16.53
N PRO A 324 -2.79 14.27 16.14
CA PRO A 324 -2.96 15.57 15.50
C PRO A 324 -3.74 15.46 14.19
N VAL A 325 -4.65 16.39 13.96
CA VAL A 325 -5.44 16.52 12.73
C VAL A 325 -5.01 17.80 12.02
N ALA A 326 -4.32 17.67 10.90
CA ALA A 326 -3.93 18.79 10.04
C ALA A 326 -4.86 18.95 8.82
N SER A 327 -5.60 17.89 8.47
CA SER A 327 -6.47 17.83 7.31
C SER A 327 -7.71 16.95 7.57
N ASN A 328 -8.63 16.93 6.60
CA ASN A 328 -9.75 15.97 6.60
C ASN A 328 -9.27 14.51 6.48
N VAL A 329 -8.15 14.27 5.79
CA VAL A 329 -7.55 12.93 5.66
C VAL A 329 -7.05 12.46 7.03
N ASP A 330 -6.31 13.31 7.78
CA ASP A 330 -5.85 12.94 9.12
C ASP A 330 -7.02 12.64 10.07
N LEU A 331 -8.14 13.38 9.96
CA LEU A 331 -9.34 13.11 10.74
C LEU A 331 -9.93 11.74 10.40
N ARG A 332 -10.06 11.44 9.10
CA ARG A 332 -10.55 10.14 8.63
C ARG A 332 -9.66 9.00 9.13
N ASP A 333 -8.34 9.16 9.01
CA ASP A 333 -7.37 8.16 9.49
C ASP A 333 -7.45 7.97 11.00
N ALA A 334 -7.55 9.07 11.77
CA ALA A 334 -7.66 8.99 13.23
C ALA A 334 -8.95 8.30 13.70
N LEU A 335 -10.04 8.42 12.93
CA LEU A 335 -11.31 7.75 13.21
C LEU A 335 -11.39 6.33 12.64
N GLY A 336 -10.71 6.07 11.52
CA GLY A 336 -10.83 4.84 10.72
C GLY A 336 -10.41 3.56 11.46
N PHE A 337 -9.67 3.70 12.56
CA PHE A 337 -9.22 2.58 13.41
C PHE A 337 -10.01 2.44 14.71
N LEU A 338 -10.94 3.36 14.97
CA LEU A 338 -11.80 3.38 16.15
C LEU A 338 -13.13 2.73 15.83
N ARG A 339 -13.67 2.00 16.79
CA ARG A 339 -14.87 1.20 16.61
C ARG A 339 -16.13 1.94 17.01
N VAL A 340 -17.25 1.41 16.52
CA VAL A 340 -18.56 1.74 17.08
C VAL A 340 -18.57 1.47 18.59
N GLY A 341 -18.99 2.47 19.37
CA GLY A 341 -19.01 2.42 20.82
C GLY A 341 -17.75 2.97 21.52
N ASP A 342 -16.64 3.21 20.78
CA ASP A 342 -15.45 3.83 21.38
C ASP A 342 -15.72 5.27 21.80
N GLU A 343 -15.29 5.61 23.02
CA GLU A 343 -15.27 7.00 23.48
C GLU A 343 -13.98 7.68 23.01
N VAL A 344 -14.12 8.76 22.27
CA VAL A 344 -13.00 9.52 21.74
C VAL A 344 -12.96 10.94 22.28
N THR A 345 -11.75 11.41 22.56
CA THR A 345 -11.50 12.80 22.90
C THR A 345 -11.19 13.59 21.63
N ILE A 346 -11.85 14.74 21.48
CA ILE A 346 -11.71 15.64 20.34
C ILE A 346 -11.22 16.99 20.87
N ASP A 347 -10.02 17.39 20.45
CA ASP A 347 -9.50 18.73 20.68
C ASP A 347 -9.87 19.61 19.50
N LEU A 348 -10.38 20.79 19.76
CA LEU A 348 -10.87 21.72 18.75
C LEU A 348 -10.59 23.17 19.11
N LEU A 349 -10.63 24.03 18.11
CA LEU A 349 -10.67 25.48 18.26
C LEU A 349 -12.08 25.98 17.93
N ARG A 350 -12.70 26.72 18.84
CA ARG A 350 -13.97 27.43 18.64
C ARG A 350 -13.78 28.92 18.88
N ASN A 351 -14.00 29.74 17.87
CA ASN A 351 -13.75 31.19 17.96
C ASN A 351 -12.34 31.50 18.48
N GLY A 352 -11.31 30.76 18.03
CA GLY A 352 -9.91 30.92 18.47
C GLY A 352 -9.59 30.37 19.86
N ARG A 353 -10.56 29.81 20.61
CA ARG A 353 -10.35 29.23 21.93
C ARG A 353 -10.26 27.71 21.85
N ALA A 354 -9.26 27.13 22.52
CA ALA A 354 -9.12 25.69 22.62
C ALA A 354 -10.22 25.10 23.52
N GLU A 355 -10.89 24.08 23.02
CA GLU A 355 -11.90 23.31 23.71
C GLU A 355 -11.63 21.81 23.53
N ARG A 356 -12.12 21.02 24.49
CA ARG A 356 -12.08 19.55 24.44
C ARG A 356 -13.47 19.00 24.58
N ARG A 357 -13.81 18.02 23.74
CA ARG A 357 -15.08 17.31 23.75
C ARG A 357 -14.84 15.80 23.79
N ARG A 358 -15.85 15.05 24.25
CA ARG A 358 -15.87 13.60 24.20
C ARG A 358 -17.09 13.17 23.39
N ALA A 359 -16.91 12.19 22.54
CA ALA A 359 -17.98 11.60 21.74
C ALA A 359 -17.87 10.07 21.80
N VAL A 360 -19.01 9.39 21.82
CA VAL A 360 -19.08 7.94 21.63
C VAL A 360 -19.41 7.71 20.17
N LEU A 361 -18.51 7.04 19.44
CA LEU A 361 -18.68 6.78 18.00
C LEU A 361 -19.88 5.87 17.75
N ALA A 362 -20.55 6.07 16.63
CA ALA A 362 -21.73 5.29 16.25
C ALA A 362 -21.52 4.64 14.89
N ASP A 363 -22.34 3.66 14.59
CA ASP A 363 -22.49 3.03 13.28
C ASP A 363 -23.06 4.05 12.26
N THR A 364 -23.18 3.61 11.03
CA THR A 364 -23.64 4.40 9.87
C THR A 364 -24.72 5.40 10.25
N LEU A 365 -24.39 6.67 10.13
CA LEU A 365 -25.38 7.73 10.32
C LEU A 365 -26.25 7.76 9.06
N ALA A 366 -27.56 7.99 9.27
CA ALA A 366 -28.46 8.21 8.14
C ALA A 366 -27.83 9.22 7.16
N PRO A 367 -27.90 8.99 5.84
CA PRO A 367 -27.29 9.91 4.88
C PRO A 367 -27.79 11.33 5.15
N ALA A 368 -26.88 12.31 5.10
CA ALA A 368 -27.29 13.72 5.13
C ALA A 368 -28.30 13.93 4.01
N PRO A 369 -29.38 14.70 4.26
CA PRO A 369 -30.35 14.96 3.21
C PRO A 369 -29.62 15.55 1.98
N ASP A 370 -29.86 14.94 0.81
CA ASP A 370 -29.30 15.35 -0.47
C ASP A 370 -29.44 16.86 -0.66
N GLY A 371 -28.33 17.60 -0.62
CA GLY A 371 -28.36 19.06 -0.72
C GLY A 371 -27.03 19.76 -0.84
N ALA A 372 -25.92 19.09 -0.98
CA ALA A 372 -24.61 19.76 -1.07
C ALA A 372 -23.64 19.20 -2.11
N ALA A 373 -24.15 18.67 -3.23
CA ALA A 373 -23.36 18.48 -4.44
C ALA A 373 -23.49 19.73 -5.32
N GLY A 374 -22.80 20.83 -4.99
CA GLY A 374 -22.86 22.08 -5.70
C GLY A 374 -21.85 23.10 -5.22
N GLY A 375 -20.55 22.78 -5.30
CA GLY A 375 -19.53 23.80 -5.25
C GLY A 375 -19.63 24.68 -6.51
N PRO A 376 -19.47 26.04 -6.42
CA PRO A 376 -19.57 26.89 -7.57
C PRO A 376 -18.36 26.71 -8.48
N HIS A 377 -18.52 25.91 -9.56
CA HIS A 377 -17.67 26.04 -10.72
C HIS A 377 -17.96 27.40 -11.36
N ALA A 378 -17.19 28.41 -11.02
CA ALA A 378 -17.13 29.64 -11.77
C ALA A 378 -16.68 29.31 -13.20
N ARG A 379 -17.63 29.27 -14.14
CA ARG A 379 -17.36 29.28 -15.57
C ARG A 379 -16.78 30.66 -15.93
N LEU A 380 -15.48 30.69 -16.17
CA LEU A 380 -14.89 31.78 -16.92
C LEU A 380 -15.07 31.45 -18.41
N HIS A 381 -15.89 32.20 -19.10
CA HIS A 381 -15.97 32.39 -20.55
C HIS A 381 -15.61 33.84 -20.88
N PRO A 382 -15.22 34.06 -22.13
CA PRO A 382 -14.03 33.67 -22.93
C PRO A 382 -12.92 34.67 -22.81
#